data_186b7be411224f2546ea5b5cb6b2fa22
#
_entry.id   186b7be411224f2546ea5b5cb6b2fa22
#
_cell.length_a   1.000
_cell.length_b   1.000
_cell.length_c   1.000
_cell.angle_alpha   90.00
_cell.angle_beta   90.00
_cell.angle_gamma   90.00
#
_symmetry.space_group_name_H-M   'P 1'
#
loop_
_entity.id
_entity.type
_entity.pdbx_description
1 polymer ?
#
loop_
_entity_poly.entity_id
_entity_poly.type
_entity_poly.pdbx_seq_one_letter_code
_entity_poly.pdbx_strand_id
1 'polypeptide(L)'
;MRPHNLPVGRGQLPPGAIGHNRGVVRSNYAFLPPEGVLTSRLPTYDKTIVRFLAGPVLGAAFVQFIVEIESGGGAVRPIQEDGVQHFYYVLSGAAEIQIADGPARSMEQGGFAYVPPGGAFTLRAAGGQPARILGLRKRYEAAAGMSQPDAIVSSLNEVPITNHTGAEGRGFQHLLPFGDIRFDFEMNLMRFQPGAYFPDVETHIMEHGLYMLQGQGLYFLGDEWHEIWADDFIWMGGFCPQQFYPTGFGEAVYLLYKNVNRDIPL
;
A
#
# COMPACT_ATOMS: atom_id res chain seq x y z
N MET A 1 -15.78 16.59 -11.27
CA MET A 1 -15.48 15.34 -12.01
C MET A 1 -13.99 15.12 -11.86
N ARG A 2 -13.57 14.01 -11.23
CA ARG A 2 -12.14 13.75 -11.02
C ARG A 2 -11.46 13.54 -12.36
N PRO A 3 -10.20 13.99 -12.55
CA PRO A 3 -9.42 13.69 -13.75
C PRO A 3 -9.11 12.19 -13.93
N HIS A 4 -9.59 11.33 -13.04
CA HIS A 4 -9.42 9.89 -13.07
C HIS A 4 -10.08 9.16 -14.24
N ASN A 5 -10.99 9.81 -14.95
CA ASN A 5 -11.63 9.23 -16.13
C ASN A 5 -10.80 9.37 -17.42
N LEU A 6 -9.56 9.83 -17.30
CA LEU A 6 -8.63 9.72 -18.40
C LEU A 6 -8.41 8.23 -18.70
N PRO A 7 -8.37 7.83 -19.97
CA PRO A 7 -8.23 6.43 -20.35
C PRO A 7 -6.87 5.90 -19.87
N VAL A 8 -6.86 5.48 -18.62
CA VAL A 8 -5.71 4.86 -17.99
C VAL A 8 -5.50 3.52 -18.66
N GLY A 9 -4.39 3.32 -19.33
CA GLY A 9 -4.03 2.04 -19.95
C GLY A 9 -3.58 2.10 -21.41
N ARG A 10 -3.64 3.26 -22.04
CA ARG A 10 -3.16 3.40 -23.43
C ARG A 10 -1.75 3.98 -23.57
N GLY A 11 -1.05 4.22 -22.47
CA GLY A 11 0.30 4.78 -22.49
C GLY A 11 0.41 6.21 -23.05
N GLN A 12 -0.73 6.83 -23.35
CA GLN A 12 -0.78 8.20 -23.84
C GLN A 12 -1.76 9.01 -23.00
N LEU A 13 -1.27 10.08 -22.44
CA LEU A 13 -2.14 11.08 -21.84
C LEU A 13 -2.85 11.87 -22.95
N PRO A 14 -4.14 12.20 -22.79
CA PRO A 14 -4.83 13.10 -23.72
C PRO A 14 -4.09 14.45 -23.81
N PRO A 15 -4.21 15.16 -24.93
CA PRO A 15 -3.69 16.52 -25.05
C PRO A 15 -4.16 17.40 -23.89
N GLY A 16 -3.22 18.10 -23.24
CA GLY A 16 -3.52 18.95 -22.08
C GLY A 16 -3.55 18.22 -20.72
N ALA A 17 -3.50 16.90 -20.67
CA ALA A 17 -3.53 16.14 -19.42
C ALA A 17 -2.34 16.46 -18.49
N ILE A 18 -1.18 16.79 -19.03
CA ILE A 18 -0.01 17.18 -18.24
C ILE A 18 -0.31 18.41 -17.37
N GLY A 19 -1.08 19.36 -17.87
CA GLY A 19 -1.50 20.55 -17.11
C GLY A 19 -2.47 20.24 -15.96
N HIS A 20 -3.01 19.01 -15.89
CA HIS A 20 -3.96 18.59 -14.86
C HIS A 20 -3.39 17.47 -13.97
N ASN A 21 -2.17 17.02 -14.22
CA ASN A 21 -1.52 16.04 -13.38
C ASN A 21 -1.12 16.70 -12.06
N ARG A 22 -1.66 16.17 -10.95
CA ARG A 22 -1.33 16.63 -9.59
C ARG A 22 -0.03 15.98 -9.06
N GLY A 23 0.58 15.08 -9.83
CA GLY A 23 1.77 14.34 -9.43
C GLY A 23 2.96 15.27 -9.14
N VAL A 24 3.62 15.00 -8.03
CA VAL A 24 4.81 15.73 -7.57
C VAL A 24 5.86 14.72 -7.12
N VAL A 25 7.11 14.94 -7.53
CA VAL A 25 8.27 14.14 -7.06
C VAL A 25 9.32 15.11 -6.52
N ARG A 26 9.74 14.87 -5.29
CA ARG A 26 10.81 15.61 -4.58
C ARG A 26 11.86 14.62 -4.09
N SER A 27 12.92 15.13 -3.51
CA SER A 27 14.02 14.29 -2.99
C SER A 27 13.63 13.38 -1.82
N ASN A 28 12.62 13.76 -1.03
CA ASN A 28 12.20 13.08 0.18
C ASN A 28 10.72 12.68 0.21
N TYR A 29 9.96 12.97 -0.86
CA TYR A 29 8.59 12.48 -1.03
C TYR A 29 8.17 12.41 -2.50
N ALA A 30 7.16 11.61 -2.78
CA ALA A 30 6.45 11.63 -4.05
C ALA A 30 4.95 11.55 -3.79
N PHE A 31 4.17 12.37 -4.49
CA PHE A 31 2.72 12.30 -4.57
C PHE A 31 2.34 11.85 -5.98
N LEU A 32 1.72 10.69 -6.09
CA LEU A 32 1.40 10.02 -7.36
C LEU A 32 -0.10 9.73 -7.46
N PRO A 33 -0.87 10.61 -8.11
CA PRO A 33 -2.26 10.34 -8.40
C PRO A 33 -2.39 9.27 -9.51
N PRO A 34 -3.51 8.55 -9.61
CA PRO A 34 -3.70 7.44 -10.56
C PRO A 34 -3.42 7.81 -12.02
N GLU A 35 -3.74 9.04 -12.41
CA GLU A 35 -3.49 9.56 -13.76
C GLU A 35 -2.00 9.70 -14.10
N GLY A 36 -1.13 9.74 -13.08
CA GLY A 36 0.33 9.82 -13.24
C GLY A 36 1.04 8.47 -13.29
N VAL A 37 0.31 7.35 -13.05
CA VAL A 37 0.92 6.02 -12.95
C VAL A 37 0.60 5.17 -14.17
N LEU A 38 1.64 4.80 -14.92
CA LEU A 38 1.51 4.01 -16.13
C LEU A 38 1.39 2.51 -15.84
N THR A 39 0.81 1.80 -16.81
CA THR A 39 0.66 0.34 -16.76
C THR A 39 1.92 -0.39 -17.22
N SER A 40 2.20 -1.51 -16.57
CA SER A 40 3.24 -2.46 -16.93
C SER A 40 2.69 -3.88 -16.97
N ARG A 41 3.39 -4.78 -17.62
CA ARG A 41 3.11 -6.22 -17.60
C ARG A 41 4.33 -6.96 -17.08
N LEU A 42 4.11 -7.93 -16.20
CA LEU A 42 5.18 -8.79 -15.68
C LEU A 42 5.01 -10.20 -16.23
N PRO A 43 6.10 -10.87 -16.65
CA PRO A 43 6.05 -12.22 -17.21
C PRO A 43 5.64 -13.30 -16.19
N THR A 44 5.61 -12.95 -14.90
CA THR A 44 5.14 -13.81 -13.82
C THR A 44 3.63 -13.95 -13.74
N TYR A 45 2.89 -13.06 -14.44
CA TYR A 45 1.44 -13.00 -14.40
C TYR A 45 0.82 -13.11 -15.79
N ASP A 46 -0.33 -13.77 -15.89
CA ASP A 46 -1.19 -13.78 -17.07
C ASP A 46 -2.43 -12.91 -16.83
N LYS A 47 -2.97 -12.29 -17.90
CA LYS A 47 -4.16 -11.43 -17.88
C LYS A 47 -4.12 -10.39 -16.74
N THR A 48 -2.97 -9.77 -16.57
CA THR A 48 -2.70 -8.90 -15.42
C THR A 48 -1.94 -7.66 -15.87
N ILE A 49 -2.35 -6.51 -15.33
CA ILE A 49 -1.60 -5.25 -15.42
C ILE A 49 -1.05 -4.90 -14.04
N VAL A 50 0.14 -4.29 -14.02
CA VAL A 50 0.79 -3.81 -12.81
C VAL A 50 1.08 -2.32 -12.94
N ARG A 51 0.83 -1.57 -11.86
CA ARG A 51 1.15 -0.15 -11.73
C ARG A 51 2.11 0.04 -10.58
N PHE A 52 3.35 0.39 -10.86
CA PHE A 52 4.34 0.65 -9.84
C PHE A 52 4.13 2.04 -9.24
N LEU A 53 4.04 2.09 -7.91
CA LEU A 53 3.81 3.31 -7.13
C LEU A 53 5.11 3.81 -6.49
N ALA A 54 5.89 2.91 -5.88
CA ALA A 54 7.17 3.23 -5.29
C ALA A 54 8.20 2.15 -5.60
N GLY A 55 9.46 2.52 -5.53
CA GLY A 55 10.58 1.62 -5.69
C GLY A 55 11.92 2.36 -5.55
N PRO A 56 13.04 1.66 -5.71
CA PRO A 56 14.38 2.20 -5.52
C PRO A 56 14.70 3.44 -6.39
N VAL A 57 14.03 3.59 -7.52
CA VAL A 57 14.18 4.78 -8.40
C VAL A 57 13.73 6.08 -7.71
N LEU A 58 12.75 5.99 -6.80
CA LEU A 58 12.32 7.11 -5.96
C LEU A 58 13.17 7.27 -4.69
N GLY A 59 14.05 6.31 -4.39
CA GLY A 59 14.76 6.23 -3.12
C GLY A 59 14.08 5.34 -2.08
N ALA A 60 12.96 4.69 -2.42
CA ALA A 60 12.23 3.83 -1.50
C ALA A 60 12.98 2.51 -1.22
N ALA A 61 13.03 2.09 0.03
CA ALA A 61 13.59 0.79 0.44
C ALA A 61 12.64 -0.40 0.21
N PHE A 62 11.49 -0.16 -0.40
CA PHE A 62 10.47 -1.15 -0.74
C PHE A 62 9.94 -0.91 -2.15
N VAL A 63 9.19 -1.86 -2.69
CA VAL A 63 8.42 -1.68 -3.92
C VAL A 63 6.94 -1.81 -3.58
N GLN A 64 6.15 -0.78 -3.89
CA GLN A 64 4.69 -0.80 -3.76
C GLN A 64 4.04 -0.65 -5.13
N PHE A 65 2.98 -1.41 -5.37
CA PHE A 65 2.36 -1.50 -6.69
C PHE A 65 0.90 -1.92 -6.59
N ILE A 66 0.13 -1.64 -7.64
CA ILE A 66 -1.22 -2.19 -7.83
C ILE A 66 -1.15 -3.31 -8.85
N VAL A 67 -1.80 -4.42 -8.55
CA VAL A 67 -2.03 -5.54 -9.47
C VAL A 67 -3.50 -5.56 -9.83
N GLU A 68 -3.81 -5.44 -11.12
CA GLU A 68 -5.16 -5.55 -11.66
C GLU A 68 -5.24 -6.86 -12.45
N ILE A 69 -5.92 -7.86 -11.89
CA ILE A 69 -6.02 -9.22 -12.43
C ILE A 69 -7.40 -9.39 -13.06
N GLU A 70 -7.45 -9.70 -14.35
CA GLU A 70 -8.69 -10.05 -15.03
C GLU A 70 -9.22 -11.41 -14.53
N SER A 71 -10.50 -11.68 -14.77
CA SER A 71 -11.08 -12.99 -14.48
C SER A 71 -10.27 -14.14 -15.08
N GLY A 72 -9.93 -15.13 -14.24
CA GLY A 72 -9.11 -16.27 -14.60
C GLY A 72 -7.63 -15.97 -14.81
N GLY A 73 -7.18 -14.74 -14.52
CA GLY A 73 -5.77 -14.34 -14.55
C GLY A 73 -5.04 -14.57 -13.23
N GLY A 74 -3.76 -14.19 -13.20
CA GLY A 74 -2.92 -14.24 -12.02
C GLY A 74 -1.56 -14.88 -12.28
N ALA A 75 -0.90 -15.31 -11.21
CA ALA A 75 0.42 -15.93 -11.28
C ALA A 75 0.40 -17.20 -12.15
N VAL A 76 1.30 -17.27 -13.13
CA VAL A 76 1.42 -18.44 -14.04
C VAL A 76 2.24 -19.58 -13.41
N ARG A 77 2.98 -19.28 -12.37
CA ARG A 77 3.81 -20.21 -11.57
C ARG A 77 3.97 -19.60 -10.17
N PRO A 78 4.39 -20.39 -9.18
CA PRO A 78 4.71 -19.85 -7.87
C PRO A 78 5.77 -18.73 -7.97
N ILE A 79 5.52 -17.66 -7.24
CA ILE A 79 6.43 -16.52 -7.08
C ILE A 79 7.25 -16.82 -5.84
N GLN A 80 8.57 -16.75 -5.97
CA GLN A 80 9.51 -16.92 -4.87
C GLN A 80 10.71 -16.02 -5.11
N GLU A 81 11.07 -15.23 -4.11
CA GLU A 81 12.21 -14.32 -4.16
C GLU A 81 13.00 -14.44 -2.85
N ASP A 82 14.26 -14.87 -2.96
CA ASP A 82 15.12 -15.10 -1.79
C ASP A 82 15.32 -13.82 -0.96
N GLY A 83 15.04 -13.91 0.33
CA GLY A 83 15.16 -12.80 1.27
C GLY A 83 14.14 -11.68 1.08
N VAL A 84 13.14 -11.84 0.20
CA VAL A 84 12.09 -10.86 -0.02
C VAL A 84 10.79 -11.36 0.62
N GLN A 85 10.15 -10.48 1.35
CA GLN A 85 8.84 -10.65 1.95
C GLN A 85 7.80 -9.87 1.16
N HIS A 86 6.55 -10.32 1.18
CA HIS A 86 5.47 -9.71 0.43
C HIS A 86 4.26 -9.42 1.32
N PHE A 87 3.53 -8.39 0.95
CA PHE A 87 2.22 -8.10 1.52
C PHE A 87 1.24 -7.78 0.40
N TYR A 88 0.00 -8.27 0.53
CA TYR A 88 -1.07 -8.03 -0.43
C TYR A 88 -2.35 -7.63 0.32
N TYR A 89 -3.06 -6.64 -0.22
CA TYR A 89 -4.36 -6.17 0.28
C TYR A 89 -5.34 -6.03 -0.86
N VAL A 90 -6.50 -6.66 -0.76
CA VAL A 90 -7.53 -6.64 -1.80
C VAL A 90 -8.31 -5.33 -1.74
N LEU A 91 -8.13 -4.48 -2.75
CA LEU A 91 -8.80 -3.19 -2.90
C LEU A 91 -10.23 -3.36 -3.43
N SER A 92 -10.44 -4.29 -4.36
CA SER A 92 -11.76 -4.65 -4.89
C SER A 92 -11.75 -6.02 -5.56
N GLY A 93 -12.93 -6.63 -5.66
CA GLY A 93 -13.09 -7.99 -6.19
C GLY A 93 -12.64 -9.04 -5.18
N ALA A 94 -12.22 -10.19 -5.66
CA ALA A 94 -11.74 -11.30 -4.86
C ALA A 94 -10.47 -11.92 -5.45
N ALA A 95 -9.55 -12.29 -4.58
CA ALA A 95 -8.31 -12.98 -4.94
C ALA A 95 -8.20 -14.30 -4.18
N GLU A 96 -7.44 -15.22 -4.73
CA GLU A 96 -7.02 -16.44 -4.07
C GLU A 96 -5.50 -16.41 -3.94
N ILE A 97 -5.01 -16.70 -2.75
CA ILE A 97 -3.59 -16.87 -2.48
C ILE A 97 -3.34 -18.29 -1.96
N GLN A 98 -2.28 -18.92 -2.47
CA GLN A 98 -1.75 -20.17 -1.92
C GLN A 98 -0.29 -19.93 -1.54
N ILE A 99 0.06 -20.20 -0.28
CA ILE A 99 1.43 -20.01 0.24
C ILE A 99 2.03 -21.39 0.51
N ALA A 100 3.18 -21.65 -0.09
CA ALA A 100 3.87 -22.95 -0.08
C ALA A 100 2.90 -24.09 -0.45
N ASP A 101 2.96 -25.20 0.26
CA ASP A 101 2.07 -26.37 0.09
C ASP A 101 0.78 -26.27 0.91
N GLY A 102 0.50 -25.08 1.48
CA GLY A 102 -0.72 -24.83 2.24
C GLY A 102 -1.96 -24.78 1.35
N PRO A 103 -3.16 -24.76 1.95
CA PRO A 103 -4.41 -24.62 1.20
C PRO A 103 -4.52 -23.24 0.54
N ALA A 104 -5.14 -23.22 -0.62
CA ALA A 104 -5.54 -21.95 -1.24
C ALA A 104 -6.58 -21.23 -0.35
N ARG A 105 -6.40 -19.94 -0.13
CA ARG A 105 -7.22 -19.08 0.71
C ARG A 105 -7.82 -17.97 -0.12
N SER A 106 -9.15 -17.84 -0.07
CA SER A 106 -9.84 -16.73 -0.72
C SER A 106 -9.74 -15.46 0.15
N MET A 107 -9.53 -14.33 -0.51
CA MET A 107 -9.49 -12.99 0.07
C MET A 107 -10.46 -12.11 -0.71
N GLU A 108 -11.49 -11.64 -0.08
CA GLU A 108 -12.41 -10.62 -0.61
C GLU A 108 -11.87 -9.22 -0.34
N GLN A 109 -12.60 -8.18 -0.74
CA GLN A 109 -12.24 -6.79 -0.43
C GLN A 109 -11.95 -6.60 1.06
N GLY A 110 -10.80 -6.02 1.39
CA GLY A 110 -10.30 -5.91 2.75
C GLY A 110 -9.54 -7.15 3.26
N GLY A 111 -9.53 -8.25 2.49
CA GLY A 111 -8.67 -9.39 2.76
C GLY A 111 -7.20 -9.04 2.51
N PHE A 112 -6.30 -9.60 3.29
CA PHE A 112 -4.87 -9.37 3.15
C PHE A 112 -4.04 -10.61 3.44
N ALA A 113 -2.81 -10.60 2.93
CA ALA A 113 -1.85 -11.66 3.17
C ALA A 113 -0.44 -11.10 3.36
N TYR A 114 0.29 -11.70 4.28
CA TYR A 114 1.73 -11.56 4.44
C TYR A 114 2.42 -12.86 4.07
N VAL A 115 3.41 -12.79 3.21
CA VAL A 115 4.27 -13.92 2.82
C VAL A 115 5.67 -13.67 3.36
N PRO A 116 6.21 -14.58 4.21
CA PRO A 116 7.52 -14.41 4.81
C PRO A 116 8.64 -14.48 3.77
N PRO A 117 9.87 -14.03 4.13
CA PRO A 117 11.01 -14.01 3.22
C PRO A 117 11.29 -15.38 2.60
N GLY A 118 11.41 -15.42 1.27
CA GLY A 118 11.66 -16.66 0.53
C GLY A 118 10.46 -17.61 0.43
N GLY A 119 9.31 -17.25 0.98
CA GLY A 119 8.07 -18.02 0.85
C GLY A 119 7.59 -18.06 -0.61
N ALA A 120 7.31 -19.27 -1.12
CA ALA A 120 6.70 -19.45 -2.42
C ALA A 120 5.19 -19.23 -2.32
N PHE A 121 4.58 -18.54 -3.31
CA PHE A 121 3.13 -18.34 -3.33
C PHE A 121 2.59 -18.18 -4.75
N THR A 122 1.28 -18.40 -4.92
CA THR A 122 0.53 -17.98 -6.12
C THR A 122 -0.54 -16.98 -5.71
N LEU A 123 -0.86 -16.04 -6.60
CA LEU A 123 -1.91 -15.04 -6.42
C LEU A 123 -2.73 -14.97 -7.71
N ARG A 124 -4.04 -15.14 -7.62
CA ARG A 124 -4.96 -15.19 -8.78
C ARG A 124 -6.26 -14.46 -8.48
N ALA A 125 -6.97 -14.03 -9.52
CA ALA A 125 -8.34 -13.59 -9.36
C ALA A 125 -9.25 -14.79 -9.01
N ALA A 126 -10.19 -14.60 -8.09
CA ALA A 126 -11.11 -15.62 -7.60
C ALA A 126 -12.56 -15.32 -8.01
N GLY A 127 -13.44 -16.33 -7.89
CA GLY A 127 -14.88 -16.17 -8.08
C GLY A 127 -15.32 -15.74 -9.48
N GLY A 128 -14.48 -15.91 -10.51
CA GLY A 128 -14.80 -15.50 -11.88
C GLY A 128 -14.88 -13.98 -12.08
N GLN A 129 -14.43 -13.18 -11.12
CA GLN A 129 -14.42 -11.73 -11.15
C GLN A 129 -12.98 -11.19 -11.24
N PRO A 130 -12.77 -9.99 -11.77
CA PRO A 130 -11.48 -9.33 -11.68
C PRO A 130 -11.15 -8.95 -10.22
N ALA A 131 -9.84 -8.85 -9.92
CA ALA A 131 -9.36 -8.40 -8.63
C ALA A 131 -8.39 -7.23 -8.80
N ARG A 132 -8.49 -6.24 -7.91
CA ARG A 132 -7.53 -5.14 -7.79
C ARG A 132 -6.88 -5.23 -6.42
N ILE A 133 -5.57 -5.33 -6.40
CA ILE A 133 -4.80 -5.68 -5.19
C ILE A 133 -3.65 -4.70 -5.05
N LEU A 134 -3.49 -4.11 -3.86
CA LEU A 134 -2.25 -3.41 -3.52
C LEU A 134 -1.25 -4.45 -3.07
N GLY A 135 -0.07 -4.45 -3.70
CA GLY A 135 1.06 -5.30 -3.38
C GLY A 135 2.23 -4.48 -2.83
N LEU A 136 2.95 -5.07 -1.91
CA LEU A 136 4.22 -4.56 -1.40
C LEU A 136 5.22 -5.70 -1.35
N ARG A 137 6.46 -5.42 -1.70
CA ARG A 137 7.60 -6.32 -1.48
C ARG A 137 8.79 -5.54 -0.95
N LYS A 138 9.48 -6.15 0.00
CA LYS A 138 10.63 -5.56 0.67
C LYS A 138 11.66 -6.64 0.99
N ARG A 139 12.94 -6.32 0.90
CA ARG A 139 13.98 -7.17 1.46
C ARG A 139 13.82 -7.22 2.97
N TYR A 140 13.76 -8.44 3.50
CA TYR A 140 13.63 -8.65 4.94
C TYR A 140 14.96 -8.42 5.65
N GLU A 141 14.89 -7.70 6.74
CA GLU A 141 15.98 -7.49 7.68
C GLU A 141 15.67 -8.29 8.96
N ALA A 142 16.45 -9.35 9.21
CA ALA A 142 16.23 -10.20 10.37
C ALA A 142 16.51 -9.45 11.69
N ALA A 143 15.65 -9.65 12.69
CA ALA A 143 15.97 -9.26 14.07
C ALA A 143 16.96 -10.26 14.67
N ALA A 144 17.99 -9.77 15.34
CA ALA A 144 19.02 -10.61 15.92
C ALA A 144 18.44 -11.65 16.90
N GLY A 145 18.75 -12.92 16.68
CA GLY A 145 18.30 -14.01 17.55
C GLY A 145 16.82 -14.41 17.40
N MET A 146 16.10 -13.84 16.43
CA MET A 146 14.67 -14.15 16.21
C MET A 146 14.48 -14.99 14.95
N SER A 147 13.46 -15.86 14.98
CA SER A 147 12.98 -16.55 13.78
C SER A 147 12.25 -15.57 12.86
N GLN A 148 12.12 -15.91 11.59
CA GLN A 148 11.26 -15.17 10.65
C GLN A 148 9.79 -15.25 11.10
N PRO A 149 8.98 -14.22 10.77
CA PRO A 149 7.54 -14.29 10.98
C PRO A 149 6.89 -15.41 10.17
N ASP A 150 5.77 -15.92 10.66
CA ASP A 150 4.94 -16.87 9.92
C ASP A 150 4.07 -16.14 8.88
N ALA A 151 3.59 -16.88 7.87
CA ALA A 151 2.64 -16.37 6.90
C ALA A 151 1.29 -16.02 7.56
N ILE A 152 0.67 -14.93 7.10
CA ILE A 152 -0.64 -14.48 7.58
C ILE A 152 -1.57 -14.38 6.37
N VAL A 153 -2.79 -14.91 6.50
CA VAL A 153 -3.92 -14.61 5.60
C VAL A 153 -5.12 -14.33 6.48
N SER A 154 -5.66 -13.12 6.39
CA SER A 154 -6.73 -12.63 7.25
C SER A 154 -7.60 -11.59 6.52
N SER A 155 -8.54 -11.01 7.23
CA SER A 155 -9.47 -10.00 6.72
C SER A 155 -9.51 -8.80 7.66
N LEU A 156 -9.76 -7.63 7.10
CA LEU A 156 -9.95 -6.39 7.86
C LEU A 156 -11.05 -6.52 8.93
N ASN A 157 -12.05 -7.36 8.67
CA ASN A 157 -13.14 -7.63 9.62
C ASN A 157 -12.68 -8.38 10.89
N GLU A 158 -11.53 -9.05 10.83
CA GLU A 158 -10.92 -9.77 11.96
C GLU A 158 -9.97 -8.88 12.78
N VAL A 159 -9.65 -7.67 12.27
CA VAL A 159 -8.72 -6.74 12.92
C VAL A 159 -9.49 -5.65 13.66
N PRO A 160 -9.37 -5.55 14.99
CA PRO A 160 -10.09 -4.53 15.75
C PRO A 160 -9.60 -3.13 15.43
N ILE A 161 -10.53 -2.16 15.44
CA ILE A 161 -10.17 -0.74 15.41
C ILE A 161 -9.73 -0.36 16.83
N THR A 162 -8.54 0.18 16.95
CA THR A 162 -7.95 0.67 18.20
C THR A 162 -7.76 2.19 18.14
N ASN A 163 -7.68 2.81 19.30
CA ASN A 163 -7.34 4.25 19.43
C ASN A 163 -6.30 4.41 20.53
N HIS A 164 -5.08 3.93 20.30
CA HIS A 164 -4.00 4.01 21.25
C HIS A 164 -3.46 5.42 21.48
N THR A 165 -3.77 6.36 20.58
CA THR A 165 -3.37 7.78 20.74
C THR A 165 -4.31 8.57 21.64
N GLY A 166 -5.51 8.05 21.95
CA GLY A 166 -6.56 8.74 22.69
C GLY A 166 -7.20 9.92 21.96
N ALA A 167 -6.77 10.23 20.73
CA ALA A 167 -7.33 11.35 19.98
C ALA A 167 -8.72 11.00 19.43
N GLU A 168 -9.70 11.84 19.72
CA GLU A 168 -11.07 11.66 19.30
C GLU A 168 -11.17 11.59 17.75
N GLY A 169 -12.01 10.70 17.25
CA GLY A 169 -12.27 10.52 15.82
C GLY A 169 -11.14 9.86 15.03
N ARG A 170 -10.06 9.40 15.66
CA ARG A 170 -9.01 8.62 15.01
C ARG A 170 -9.09 7.14 15.37
N GLY A 171 -8.80 6.28 14.39
CA GLY A 171 -8.77 4.83 14.58
C GLY A 171 -7.60 4.20 13.82
N PHE A 172 -7.12 3.06 14.34
CA PHE A 172 -6.02 2.29 13.77
C PHE A 172 -6.41 0.83 13.67
N GLN A 173 -6.05 0.18 12.57
CA GLN A 173 -6.11 -1.28 12.45
C GLN A 173 -4.74 -1.77 12.01
N HIS A 174 -4.07 -2.52 12.88
CA HIS A 174 -2.77 -3.10 12.61
C HIS A 174 -2.96 -4.44 11.89
N LEU A 175 -2.65 -4.50 10.60
CA LEU A 175 -2.82 -5.71 9.78
C LEU A 175 -1.73 -6.75 10.03
N LEU A 176 -0.59 -6.33 10.55
CA LEU A 176 0.47 -7.20 11.07
C LEU A 176 0.55 -7.06 12.59
N PRO A 177 1.07 -8.08 13.31
CA PRO A 177 1.16 -8.06 14.77
C PRO A 177 1.93 -6.82 15.29
N PHE A 178 1.22 -5.92 15.97
CA PHE A 178 1.77 -4.69 16.50
C PHE A 178 2.79 -4.96 17.62
N GLY A 179 3.98 -4.36 17.49
CA GLY A 179 5.07 -4.51 18.47
C GLY A 179 5.84 -5.83 18.37
N ASP A 180 5.54 -6.70 17.43
CA ASP A 180 6.33 -7.90 17.19
C ASP A 180 7.61 -7.53 16.41
N ILE A 181 8.75 -7.58 17.10
CA ILE A 181 10.07 -7.19 16.54
C ILE A 181 10.56 -8.08 15.40
N ARG A 182 9.90 -9.22 15.15
CA ARG A 182 10.19 -10.07 13.98
C ARG A 182 9.82 -9.39 12.67
N PHE A 183 8.80 -8.52 12.67
CA PHE A 183 8.45 -7.73 11.49
C PHE A 183 9.31 -6.48 11.41
N ASP A 184 9.85 -6.19 10.23
CA ASP A 184 10.63 -4.99 9.94
C ASP A 184 9.82 -3.92 9.17
N PHE A 185 8.52 -4.15 9.04
CA PHE A 185 7.52 -3.17 8.62
C PHE A 185 6.15 -3.47 9.22
N GLU A 186 5.33 -2.45 9.27
CA GLU A 186 3.91 -2.51 9.60
C GLU A 186 3.07 -2.16 8.37
N MET A 187 1.85 -2.71 8.35
CA MET A 187 0.78 -2.30 7.45
C MET A 187 -0.44 -1.93 8.30
N ASN A 188 -0.80 -0.67 8.25
CA ASN A 188 -1.82 -0.11 9.13
C ASN A 188 -2.92 0.60 8.33
N LEU A 189 -4.17 0.42 8.70
CA LEU A 189 -5.22 1.35 8.31
C LEU A 189 -5.30 2.48 9.34
N MET A 190 -5.26 3.69 8.83
CA MET A 190 -5.48 4.92 9.59
C MET A 190 -6.84 5.48 9.21
N ARG A 191 -7.70 5.71 10.21
CA ARG A 191 -9.07 6.18 10.03
C ARG A 191 -9.26 7.53 10.69
N PHE A 192 -9.95 8.42 10.00
CA PHE A 192 -10.23 9.76 10.48
C PHE A 192 -11.70 10.11 10.24
N GLN A 193 -12.43 10.30 11.33
CA GLN A 193 -13.78 10.87 11.25
C GLN A 193 -13.70 12.35 10.81
N PRO A 194 -14.79 12.94 10.27
CA PRO A 194 -14.80 14.35 9.95
C PRO A 194 -14.38 15.21 11.15
N GLY A 195 -13.42 16.11 10.92
CA GLY A 195 -12.87 16.99 11.97
C GLY A 195 -11.70 16.41 12.76
N ALA A 196 -11.40 15.10 12.63
CA ALA A 196 -10.19 14.53 13.21
C ALA A 196 -8.98 14.78 12.30
N TYR A 197 -7.82 15.08 12.87
CA TYR A 197 -6.60 15.40 12.13
C TYR A 197 -5.36 15.11 12.98
N PHE A 198 -4.17 15.13 12.38
CA PHE A 198 -2.92 15.20 13.13
C PHE A 198 -2.69 16.64 13.58
N PRO A 199 -2.58 16.91 14.90
CA PRO A 199 -2.49 18.28 15.41
C PRO A 199 -1.18 18.98 15.05
N ASP A 200 -0.12 18.21 14.85
CA ASP A 200 1.22 18.71 14.63
C ASP A 200 1.81 18.16 13.32
N VAL A 201 2.78 18.88 12.76
CA VAL A 201 3.65 18.36 11.70
C VAL A 201 4.62 17.38 12.33
N GLU A 202 4.56 16.14 11.89
CA GLU A 202 5.41 15.05 12.38
C GLU A 202 6.64 14.89 11.51
N THR A 203 7.78 14.54 12.13
CA THR A 203 8.98 14.03 11.45
C THR A 203 9.51 12.84 12.23
N HIS A 204 9.92 11.79 11.54
CA HIS A 204 10.53 10.61 12.17
C HIS A 204 11.35 9.83 11.14
N ILE A 205 12.13 8.86 11.63
CA ILE A 205 13.04 8.09 10.78
C ILE A 205 12.33 7.17 9.80
N MET A 206 11.08 6.81 10.11
CA MET A 206 10.34 5.82 9.34
C MET A 206 9.99 6.35 7.97
N GLU A 207 10.18 5.48 6.99
CA GLU A 207 9.72 5.64 5.62
C GLU A 207 8.27 5.18 5.49
N HIS A 208 7.50 5.79 4.59
CA HIS A 208 6.10 5.44 4.37
C HIS A 208 5.77 5.22 2.90
N GLY A 209 4.79 4.33 2.68
CA GLY A 209 4.02 4.21 1.46
C GLY A 209 2.53 4.26 1.80
N LEU A 210 1.90 5.39 1.57
CA LEU A 210 0.50 5.65 1.89
C LEU A 210 -0.36 5.49 0.64
N TYR A 211 -1.45 4.72 0.76
CA TYR A 211 -2.46 4.61 -0.29
C TYR A 211 -3.82 5.03 0.26
N MET A 212 -4.42 6.06 -0.33
CA MET A 212 -5.71 6.58 0.10
C MET A 212 -6.84 5.64 -0.35
N LEU A 213 -7.46 4.93 0.60
CA LEU A 213 -8.53 3.98 0.32
C LEU A 213 -9.88 4.65 0.15
N GLN A 214 -10.16 5.67 0.97
CA GLN A 214 -11.47 6.32 1.04
C GLN A 214 -11.34 7.77 1.47
N GLY A 215 -12.24 8.62 0.96
CA GLY A 215 -12.35 10.01 1.37
C GLY A 215 -11.36 10.93 0.68
N GLN A 216 -11.06 12.04 1.31
CA GLN A 216 -10.19 13.11 0.80
C GLN A 216 -9.61 13.94 1.92
N GLY A 217 -8.56 14.70 1.63
CA GLY A 217 -7.95 15.59 2.59
C GLY A 217 -6.86 16.46 2.01
N LEU A 218 -6.24 17.23 2.89
CA LEU A 218 -5.00 17.93 2.64
C LEU A 218 -3.86 17.17 3.32
N TYR A 219 -2.81 16.91 2.60
CA TYR A 219 -1.60 16.30 3.14
C TYR A 219 -0.43 17.27 3.02
N PHE A 220 0.16 17.63 4.15
CA PHE A 220 1.39 18.38 4.21
C PHE A 220 2.56 17.45 3.98
N LEU A 221 3.43 17.77 3.02
CA LEU A 221 4.62 17.00 2.66
C LEU A 221 5.79 17.95 2.46
N GLY A 222 6.83 17.78 3.26
CA GLY A 222 8.00 18.65 3.18
C GLY A 222 7.68 20.08 3.59
N ASP A 223 7.31 20.90 2.64
CA ASP A 223 6.96 22.33 2.81
C ASP A 223 5.70 22.75 2.03
N GLU A 224 5.00 21.78 1.43
CA GLU A 224 3.84 22.04 0.56
C GLU A 224 2.59 21.28 1.03
N TRP A 225 1.39 21.84 0.80
CA TRP A 225 0.12 21.18 0.96
C TRP A 225 -0.37 20.59 -0.35
N HIS A 226 -0.81 19.33 -0.30
CA HIS A 226 -1.37 18.60 -1.44
C HIS A 226 -2.79 18.18 -1.15
N GLU A 227 -3.70 18.42 -2.09
CA GLU A 227 -5.04 17.85 -2.05
C GLU A 227 -4.97 16.37 -2.47
N ILE A 228 -5.45 15.48 -1.61
CA ILE A 228 -5.43 14.04 -1.84
C ILE A 228 -6.84 13.46 -1.83
N TRP A 229 -7.05 12.43 -2.65
CA TRP A 229 -8.31 11.70 -2.77
C TRP A 229 -8.08 10.18 -2.75
N ALA A 230 -9.16 9.42 -2.63
CA ALA A 230 -9.09 7.97 -2.78
C ALA A 230 -8.37 7.59 -4.10
N ASP A 231 -7.57 6.54 -4.04
CA ASP A 231 -6.64 6.04 -5.06
C ASP A 231 -5.33 6.83 -5.23
N ASP A 232 -5.15 7.96 -4.56
CA ASP A 232 -3.85 8.65 -4.54
C ASP A 232 -2.83 7.86 -3.71
N PHE A 233 -1.58 7.93 -4.14
CA PHE A 233 -0.44 7.33 -3.45
C PHE A 233 0.58 8.39 -3.04
N ILE A 234 1.14 8.24 -1.84
CA ILE A 234 2.23 9.07 -1.32
C ILE A 234 3.36 8.16 -0.85
N TRP A 235 4.56 8.42 -1.35
CA TRP A 235 5.79 7.94 -0.73
C TRP A 235 6.40 9.06 0.10
N MET A 236 6.85 8.74 1.33
CA MET A 236 7.58 9.65 2.20
C MET A 236 8.85 8.96 2.68
N GLY A 237 9.99 9.54 2.36
CA GLY A 237 11.28 9.12 2.91
C GLY A 237 11.40 9.45 4.39
N GLY A 238 12.39 8.88 5.04
CA GLY A 238 12.68 9.21 6.45
C GLY A 238 12.85 10.71 6.66
N PHE A 239 12.35 11.20 7.78
CA PHE A 239 12.35 12.62 8.18
C PHE A 239 11.58 13.58 7.26
N CYS A 240 10.75 13.09 6.35
CA CYS A 240 9.84 13.95 5.61
C CYS A 240 8.82 14.58 6.58
N PRO A 241 8.74 15.91 6.70
CA PRO A 241 7.69 16.58 7.46
C PRO A 241 6.33 16.23 6.86
N GLN A 242 5.39 15.83 7.72
CA GLN A 242 4.10 15.33 7.27
C GLN A 242 2.96 15.68 8.24
N GLN A 243 1.79 15.94 7.69
CA GLN A 243 0.56 16.14 8.46
C GLN A 243 -0.66 15.85 7.57
N PHE A 244 -1.68 15.21 8.12
CA PHE A 244 -2.93 14.93 7.41
C PHE A 244 -4.11 15.66 8.01
N TYR A 245 -4.92 16.27 7.13
CA TYR A 245 -6.14 16.97 7.48
C TYR A 245 -7.29 16.49 6.56
N PRO A 246 -8.23 15.65 7.04
CA PRO A 246 -9.38 15.25 6.23
C PRO A 246 -10.31 16.44 5.97
N THR A 247 -10.78 16.60 4.73
CA THR A 247 -11.64 17.71 4.30
C THR A 247 -13.03 17.26 3.84
N GLY A 248 -13.25 15.91 3.80
CA GLY A 248 -14.53 15.34 3.41
C GLY A 248 -15.58 15.36 4.51
N PHE A 249 -16.85 15.17 4.12
CA PHE A 249 -17.96 14.99 5.07
C PHE A 249 -18.09 13.57 5.62
N GLY A 250 -17.35 12.62 5.09
CA GLY A 250 -17.28 11.23 5.52
C GLY A 250 -15.91 10.85 6.05
N GLU A 251 -15.80 9.64 6.56
CA GLU A 251 -14.55 9.09 7.05
C GLU A 251 -13.48 9.07 5.95
N ALA A 252 -12.26 9.50 6.28
CA ALA A 252 -11.07 9.33 5.47
C ALA A 252 -10.26 8.13 5.97
N VAL A 253 -9.85 7.25 5.05
CA VAL A 253 -9.09 6.02 5.38
C VAL A 253 -7.94 5.86 4.43
N TYR A 254 -6.75 5.61 4.96
CA TYR A 254 -5.61 5.21 4.14
C TYR A 254 -4.90 3.97 4.69
N LEU A 255 -4.31 3.20 3.78
CA LEU A 255 -3.43 2.09 4.10
C LEU A 255 -2.00 2.59 4.08
N LEU A 256 -1.27 2.37 5.18
CA LEU A 256 0.07 2.89 5.43
C LEU A 256 1.05 1.74 5.60
N TYR A 257 2.06 1.68 4.73
CA TYR A 257 3.32 1.01 5.00
C TYR A 257 4.18 1.90 5.89
N LYS A 258 4.85 1.29 6.86
CA LYS A 258 5.81 1.94 7.75
C LYS A 258 6.93 0.97 8.08
N ASN A 259 8.19 1.31 7.81
CA ASN A 259 9.31 0.52 8.28
C ASN A 259 9.47 0.70 9.80
N VAL A 260 9.73 -0.39 10.50
CA VAL A 260 9.80 -0.40 11.97
C VAL A 260 10.86 -1.38 12.47
N ASN A 261 11.18 -1.29 13.75
CA ASN A 261 11.99 -2.27 14.48
C ASN A 261 13.42 -2.47 13.93
N ARG A 262 13.90 -1.56 13.10
CA ARG A 262 15.28 -1.53 12.62
C ARG A 262 15.83 -0.14 12.75
N ASP A 263 17.15 -0.07 12.93
CA ASP A 263 17.86 1.20 12.99
C ASP A 263 18.12 1.77 11.59
N ILE A 264 18.47 3.02 11.52
CA ILE A 264 18.89 3.65 10.26
C ILE A 264 20.21 3.01 9.83
N PRO A 265 20.32 2.51 8.59
CA PRO A 265 21.60 2.07 8.08
C PRO A 265 22.58 3.25 8.02
N LEU A 266 23.74 3.07 8.60
CA LEU A 266 24.83 4.05 8.59
C LEU A 266 25.62 4.00 7.29
#